data_7934453a769284901e22b218913136d7
#
_entry.id   7934453a769284901e22b218913136d7
#
_cell.length_a   1.000
_cell.length_b   1.000
_cell.length_c   1.000
_cell.angle_alpha   90.00
_cell.angle_beta   90.00
_cell.angle_gamma   90.00
#
_symmetry.space_group_name_H-M   'P 1'
#
loop_
_entity.id
_entity.type
_entity.pdbx_description
1 polymer ?
#
loop_
_entity_poly.entity_id
_entity_poly.type
_entity_poly.pdbx_seq_one_letter_code
_entity_poly.pdbx_strand_id
1 'polypeptide(L)'
;QFGKALSNSKIKREQIQLISKCGIQMLAEKRNNTIKHYDYSKDYIIWSVENSLKNLKTDFLDVLLLHRPSPLMQADEIAEAVEKLKSEGKIIDFGVSNFTSSQTELIRQKTPISFNQIQFSATDYQPMLDGSLDYMQLHQIRPLSWNPLGSVFRQENMQTYRLRKLLATLVSKYEIGADTILLAWILKHPAHIVPIAGTVNVA
;
A
#
# COMPACT_ATOMS: atom_id res chain seq x y z
N GLN A 1 -3.79 -19.13 -2.98
CA GLN A 1 -2.99 -19.41 -4.19
C GLN A 1 -1.55 -18.97 -4.00
N PHE A 2 -1.26 -17.70 -3.70
CA PHE A 2 0.10 -17.15 -3.55
C PHE A 2 0.96 -17.95 -2.55
N GLY A 3 0.46 -18.23 -1.32
CA GLY A 3 1.21 -18.99 -0.33
C GLY A 3 1.58 -20.41 -0.79
N LYS A 4 0.75 -21.05 -1.62
CA LYS A 4 1.10 -22.33 -2.25
C LYS A 4 2.21 -22.17 -3.30
N ALA A 5 2.14 -21.10 -4.11
CA ALA A 5 3.16 -20.81 -5.10
C ALA A 5 4.50 -20.50 -4.41
N LEU A 6 4.49 -19.69 -3.38
CA LEU A 6 5.68 -19.36 -2.60
C LEU A 6 6.32 -20.60 -1.97
N SER A 7 5.53 -21.45 -1.29
CA SER A 7 6.06 -22.69 -0.67
C SER A 7 6.57 -23.72 -1.68
N ASN A 8 6.15 -23.65 -2.93
CA ASN A 8 6.63 -24.52 -4.02
C ASN A 8 7.79 -23.88 -4.81
N SER A 9 8.11 -22.61 -4.56
CA SER A 9 9.20 -21.91 -5.23
C SER A 9 10.54 -22.21 -4.56
N LYS A 10 11.64 -21.89 -5.28
CA LYS A 10 13.00 -21.91 -4.71
C LYS A 10 13.37 -20.61 -4.01
N ILE A 11 12.45 -19.64 -3.96
CA ILE A 11 12.67 -18.32 -3.34
C ILE A 11 12.63 -18.50 -1.82
N LYS A 12 13.67 -18.11 -1.14
CA LYS A 12 13.69 -18.08 0.33
C LYS A 12 12.83 -16.92 0.83
N ARG A 13 12.17 -17.10 1.97
CA ARG A 13 11.26 -16.10 2.56
C ARG A 13 11.94 -14.74 2.75
N GLU A 14 13.20 -14.72 3.11
CA GLU A 14 14.00 -13.52 3.37
C GLU A 14 14.40 -12.75 2.10
N GLN A 15 14.18 -13.33 0.94
CA GLN A 15 14.47 -12.69 -0.36
C GLN A 15 13.32 -11.84 -0.89
N ILE A 16 12.17 -11.89 -0.23
CA ILE A 16 10.96 -11.14 -0.63
C ILE A 16 10.38 -10.37 0.55
N GLN A 17 9.70 -9.28 0.25
CA GLN A 17 8.93 -8.52 1.22
C GLN A 17 7.45 -8.78 1.01
N LEU A 18 6.76 -9.25 2.05
CA LEU A 18 5.32 -9.50 2.04
C LEU A 18 4.58 -8.39 2.78
N ILE A 19 3.73 -7.70 2.05
CA ILE A 19 2.87 -6.65 2.60
C ILE A 19 1.43 -7.16 2.60
N SER A 20 0.76 -7.14 3.74
CA SER A 20 -0.66 -7.46 3.86
C SER A 20 -1.43 -6.28 4.44
N LYS A 21 -2.76 -6.35 4.33
CA LYS A 21 -3.66 -5.31 4.84
C LYS A 21 -4.75 -5.91 5.71
N CYS A 22 -5.18 -5.13 6.73
CA CYS A 22 -6.31 -5.48 7.59
C CYS A 22 -7.30 -4.31 7.71
N GLY A 23 -8.39 -4.52 8.45
CA GLY A 23 -9.35 -3.49 8.82
C GLY A 23 -10.61 -3.42 7.97
N ILE A 24 -10.71 -4.15 6.86
CA ILE A 24 -11.96 -4.24 6.08
C ILE A 24 -12.57 -5.63 6.28
N GLN A 25 -13.74 -5.68 6.87
CA GLN A 25 -14.59 -6.87 6.94
C GLN A 25 -15.39 -6.99 5.63
N MET A 26 -14.91 -7.84 4.72
CA MET A 26 -15.60 -8.15 3.47
C MET A 26 -16.71 -9.15 3.71
N LEU A 27 -17.81 -9.06 2.94
CA LEU A 27 -18.82 -10.11 2.90
C LEU A 27 -18.19 -11.40 2.37
N ALA A 28 -18.33 -12.47 3.12
CA ALA A 28 -17.90 -13.80 2.72
C ALA A 28 -18.75 -14.84 3.44
N GLU A 29 -19.07 -15.95 2.76
CA GLU A 29 -19.86 -17.05 3.33
C GLU A 29 -19.36 -17.59 4.65
N LYS A 30 -18.03 -17.51 4.86
CA LYS A 30 -17.36 -17.98 6.09
C LYS A 30 -17.30 -16.93 7.21
N ARG A 31 -17.83 -15.73 6.98
CA ARG A 31 -17.87 -14.64 7.95
C ARG A 31 -19.31 -14.33 8.31
N ASN A 32 -19.58 -14.20 9.58
CA ASN A 32 -20.93 -13.93 10.11
C ASN A 32 -21.34 -12.44 9.99
N ASN A 33 -20.79 -11.70 9.02
CA ASN A 33 -21.13 -10.31 8.80
C ASN A 33 -22.04 -10.15 7.59
N THR A 34 -23.14 -9.43 7.78
CA THR A 34 -24.13 -9.13 6.74
C THR A 34 -23.84 -7.82 6.00
N ILE A 35 -22.92 -7.01 6.52
CA ILE A 35 -22.58 -5.70 5.99
C ILE A 35 -21.05 -5.59 5.89
N LYS A 36 -20.54 -5.08 4.77
CA LYS A 36 -19.14 -4.69 4.65
C LYS A 36 -18.87 -3.48 5.55
N HIS A 37 -17.93 -3.59 6.47
CA HIS A 37 -17.59 -2.53 7.42
C HIS A 37 -16.10 -2.50 7.75
N TYR A 38 -15.69 -1.46 8.48
CA TYR A 38 -14.34 -1.35 9.04
C TYR A 38 -14.32 -1.87 10.47
N ASP A 39 -13.29 -2.62 10.81
CA ASP A 39 -13.05 -3.11 12.16
C ASP A 39 -11.55 -2.98 12.46
N TYR A 40 -11.23 -2.11 13.40
CA TYR A 40 -9.87 -1.85 13.87
C TYR A 40 -9.71 -2.17 15.36
N SER A 41 -10.59 -3.02 15.89
CA SER A 41 -10.38 -3.59 17.21
C SER A 41 -9.07 -4.39 17.27
N LYS A 42 -8.44 -4.38 18.41
CA LYS A 42 -7.22 -5.13 18.69
C LYS A 42 -7.36 -6.60 18.27
N ASP A 43 -8.44 -7.24 18.67
CA ASP A 43 -8.67 -8.65 18.38
C ASP A 43 -8.82 -8.94 16.89
N TYR A 44 -9.52 -8.07 16.17
CA TYR A 44 -9.68 -8.24 14.72
C TYR A 44 -8.37 -8.02 13.96
N ILE A 45 -7.55 -7.05 14.35
CA ILE A 45 -6.23 -6.81 13.73
C ILE A 45 -5.35 -8.05 13.92
N ILE A 46 -5.26 -8.59 15.15
CA ILE A 46 -4.47 -9.78 15.46
C ILE A 46 -4.98 -10.99 14.65
N TRP A 47 -6.29 -11.25 14.69
CA TRP A 47 -6.90 -12.33 13.93
C TRP A 47 -6.61 -12.20 12.42
N SER A 48 -6.69 -11.00 11.87
CA SER A 48 -6.46 -10.74 10.44
C SER A 48 -5.01 -11.03 10.02
N VAL A 49 -4.04 -10.70 10.87
CA VAL A 49 -2.63 -11.03 10.65
C VAL A 49 -2.42 -12.54 10.69
N GLU A 50 -2.90 -13.22 11.72
CA GLU A 50 -2.77 -14.67 11.86
C GLU A 50 -3.39 -15.43 10.68
N ASN A 51 -4.56 -14.98 10.22
CA ASN A 51 -5.19 -15.52 9.01
C ASN A 51 -4.37 -15.24 7.75
N SER A 52 -3.75 -14.06 7.64
CA SER A 52 -2.83 -13.73 6.54
C SER A 52 -1.61 -14.64 6.54
N LEU A 53 -0.97 -14.84 7.69
CA LEU A 53 0.20 -15.72 7.84
C LEU A 53 -0.13 -17.17 7.44
N LYS A 54 -1.27 -17.69 7.91
CA LYS A 54 -1.76 -19.02 7.54
C LYS A 54 -1.98 -19.16 6.03
N ASN A 55 -2.61 -18.15 5.40
CA ASN A 55 -2.90 -18.17 3.97
C ASN A 55 -1.65 -18.01 3.10
N LEU A 56 -0.70 -17.20 3.55
CA LEU A 56 0.57 -16.95 2.89
C LEU A 56 1.61 -18.05 3.17
N LYS A 57 1.36 -18.91 4.19
CA LYS A 57 2.28 -19.97 4.64
C LYS A 57 3.64 -19.41 5.04
N THR A 58 3.62 -18.41 5.88
CA THR A 58 4.80 -17.73 6.41
C THR A 58 4.59 -17.39 7.88
N ASP A 59 5.66 -17.23 8.61
CA ASP A 59 5.62 -16.92 10.04
C ASP A 59 5.55 -15.42 10.34
N PHE A 60 5.89 -14.58 9.36
CA PHE A 60 5.84 -13.13 9.52
C PHE A 60 5.48 -12.38 8.23
N LEU A 61 4.97 -11.15 8.39
CA LEU A 61 4.82 -10.15 7.34
C LEU A 61 5.93 -9.10 7.49
N ASP A 62 6.48 -8.63 6.39
CA ASP A 62 7.41 -7.50 6.44
C ASP A 62 6.67 -6.20 6.80
N VAL A 63 5.47 -6.01 6.25
CA VAL A 63 4.66 -4.83 6.55
C VAL A 63 3.18 -5.20 6.70
N LEU A 64 2.56 -4.72 7.78
CA LEU A 64 1.12 -4.69 7.94
C LEU A 64 0.60 -3.28 7.67
N LEU A 65 -0.42 -3.13 6.81
CA LEU A 65 -1.08 -1.85 6.57
C LEU A 65 -2.54 -1.86 7.08
N LEU A 66 -2.99 -0.77 7.70
CA LEU A 66 -4.41 -0.49 7.83
C LEU A 66 -4.95 -0.09 6.46
N HIS A 67 -5.98 -0.80 5.96
CA HIS A 67 -6.36 -0.72 4.55
C HIS A 67 -7.00 0.63 4.14
N ARG A 68 -7.79 1.24 5.04
CA ARG A 68 -8.40 2.57 4.87
C ARG A 68 -8.70 3.19 6.24
N PRO A 69 -8.73 4.52 6.37
CA PRO A 69 -9.12 5.12 7.63
C PRO A 69 -10.59 4.82 7.97
N SER A 70 -10.89 4.69 9.25
CA SER A 70 -12.26 4.65 9.78
C SER A 70 -12.46 5.82 10.73
N PRO A 71 -13.60 6.53 10.66
CA PRO A 71 -13.88 7.60 11.62
C PRO A 71 -14.06 7.08 13.07
N LEU A 72 -14.25 5.78 13.24
CA LEU A 72 -14.43 5.11 14.54
C LEU A 72 -13.16 4.40 15.05
N MET A 73 -12.03 4.55 14.36
CA MET A 73 -10.77 3.92 14.79
C MET A 73 -10.28 4.50 16.12
N GLN A 74 -9.81 3.62 17.00
CA GLN A 74 -9.20 3.97 18.27
C GLN A 74 -7.69 3.72 18.19
N ALA A 75 -6.90 4.79 18.31
CA ALA A 75 -5.46 4.73 18.14
C ALA A 75 -4.76 3.84 19.18
N ASP A 76 -5.28 3.81 20.40
CA ASP A 76 -4.73 2.98 21.48
C ASP A 76 -4.92 1.49 21.21
N GLU A 77 -6.10 1.05 20.78
CA GLU A 77 -6.35 -0.36 20.41
C GLU A 77 -5.47 -0.82 19.23
N ILE A 78 -5.31 0.06 18.24
CA ILE A 78 -4.43 -0.21 17.09
C ILE A 78 -2.98 -0.36 17.58
N ALA A 79 -2.51 0.54 18.44
CA ALA A 79 -1.16 0.51 18.97
C ALA A 79 -0.88 -0.77 19.78
N GLU A 80 -1.81 -1.17 20.64
CA GLU A 80 -1.70 -2.40 21.42
C GLU A 80 -1.63 -3.66 20.51
N ALA A 81 -2.43 -3.69 19.44
CA ALA A 81 -2.38 -4.79 18.47
C ALA A 81 -1.02 -4.85 17.75
N VAL A 82 -0.52 -3.69 17.31
CA VAL A 82 0.77 -3.57 16.61
C VAL A 82 1.93 -3.97 17.52
N GLU A 83 1.95 -3.49 18.77
CA GLU A 83 2.97 -3.84 19.75
C GLU A 83 3.01 -5.35 20.00
N LYS A 84 1.85 -5.97 20.26
CA LYS A 84 1.73 -7.41 20.43
C LYS A 84 2.25 -8.17 19.23
N LEU A 85 1.83 -7.79 18.01
CA LEU A 85 2.25 -8.49 16.79
C LEU A 85 3.75 -8.34 16.51
N LYS A 86 4.34 -7.18 16.83
CA LYS A 86 5.79 -6.95 16.73
C LYS A 86 6.55 -7.76 17.78
N SER A 87 6.10 -7.77 19.03
CA SER A 87 6.74 -8.54 20.10
C SER A 87 6.71 -10.06 19.86
N GLU A 88 5.69 -10.54 19.15
CA GLU A 88 5.56 -11.93 18.73
C GLU A 88 6.32 -12.24 17.42
N GLY A 89 6.97 -11.26 16.81
CA GLY A 89 7.68 -11.39 15.53
C GLY A 89 6.79 -11.65 14.32
N LYS A 90 5.48 -11.41 14.43
CA LYS A 90 4.50 -11.64 13.35
C LYS A 90 4.47 -10.55 12.29
N ILE A 91 4.89 -9.34 12.64
CA ILE A 91 5.10 -8.22 11.71
C ILE A 91 6.43 -7.53 12.02
N ILE A 92 7.12 -7.05 10.99
CA ILE A 92 8.35 -6.26 11.16
C ILE A 92 7.98 -4.79 11.23
N ASP A 93 7.25 -4.29 10.22
CA ASP A 93 6.87 -2.90 10.11
C ASP A 93 5.35 -2.70 10.04
N PHE A 94 4.94 -1.48 10.35
CA PHE A 94 3.55 -1.08 10.34
C PHE A 94 3.35 0.19 9.52
N GLY A 95 2.18 0.29 8.88
CA GLY A 95 1.80 1.45 8.10
C GLY A 95 0.29 1.54 7.90
N VAL A 96 -0.09 2.51 7.09
CA VAL A 96 -1.48 2.82 6.78
C VAL A 96 -1.71 2.90 5.28
N SER A 97 -2.96 2.99 4.83
CA SER A 97 -3.28 3.17 3.41
C SER A 97 -4.44 4.14 3.24
N ASN A 98 -4.26 5.14 2.39
CA ASN A 98 -5.20 6.23 2.11
C ASN A 98 -5.57 7.07 3.35
N PHE A 99 -4.68 7.17 4.31
CA PHE A 99 -4.83 8.05 5.46
C PHE A 99 -4.36 9.46 5.10
N THR A 100 -5.11 10.46 5.55
CA THR A 100 -4.67 11.86 5.52
C THR A 100 -3.52 12.08 6.49
N SER A 101 -2.82 13.22 6.37
CA SER A 101 -1.76 13.59 7.31
C SER A 101 -2.24 13.61 8.76
N SER A 102 -3.43 14.18 9.04
CA SER A 102 -3.99 14.23 10.40
C SER A 102 -4.39 12.85 10.94
N GLN A 103 -4.96 11.98 10.09
CA GLN A 103 -5.29 10.60 10.48
C GLN A 103 -4.03 9.76 10.72
N THR A 104 -3.00 9.97 9.91
CA THR A 104 -1.69 9.33 10.10
C THR A 104 -1.07 9.79 11.42
N GLU A 105 -1.12 11.10 11.70
CA GLU A 105 -0.58 11.65 12.95
C GLU A 105 -1.30 11.09 14.17
N LEU A 106 -2.63 10.95 14.13
CA LEU A 106 -3.42 10.36 15.22
C LEU A 106 -2.88 8.98 15.64
N ILE A 107 -2.56 8.13 14.67
CA ILE A 107 -2.01 6.79 14.95
C ILE A 107 -0.54 6.89 15.34
N ARG A 108 0.24 7.77 14.66
CA ARG A 108 1.69 7.92 14.88
C ARG A 108 2.04 8.36 16.30
N GLN A 109 1.14 9.10 16.97
CA GLN A 109 1.30 9.45 18.38
C GLN A 109 1.31 8.24 19.33
N LYS A 110 0.81 7.09 18.89
CA LYS A 110 0.67 5.88 19.69
C LYS A 110 1.61 4.74 19.24
N THR A 111 1.89 4.64 17.94
CA THR A 111 2.78 3.63 17.37
C THR A 111 3.48 4.16 16.13
N PRO A 112 4.77 3.83 15.91
CA PRO A 112 5.50 4.26 14.71
C PRO A 112 4.83 3.78 13.42
N ILE A 113 4.81 4.68 12.40
CA ILE A 113 4.30 4.39 11.06
C ILE A 113 5.46 4.54 10.07
N SER A 114 5.77 3.48 9.33
CA SER A 114 6.84 3.46 8.32
C SER A 114 6.34 3.70 6.90
N PHE A 115 5.06 3.44 6.63
CA PHE A 115 4.50 3.49 5.27
C PHE A 115 3.10 4.11 5.24
N ASN A 116 2.79 4.86 4.16
CA ASN A 116 1.41 5.17 3.79
C ASN A 116 1.20 4.85 2.31
N GLN A 117 0.29 3.92 2.02
CA GLN A 117 -0.05 3.56 0.66
C GLN A 117 -1.14 4.49 0.13
N ILE A 118 -0.81 5.33 -0.84
CA ILE A 118 -1.68 6.37 -1.40
C ILE A 118 -1.89 6.18 -2.91
N GLN A 119 -2.96 6.76 -3.46
CA GLN A 119 -3.09 6.92 -4.90
C GLN A 119 -2.10 8.00 -5.35
N PHE A 120 -1.24 7.64 -6.31
CA PHE A 120 -0.32 8.61 -6.87
C PHE A 120 0.11 8.20 -8.28
N SER A 121 0.02 9.11 -9.22
CA SER A 121 0.41 8.92 -10.62
C SER A 121 0.49 10.25 -11.34
N ALA A 122 0.94 10.27 -12.59
CA ALA A 122 0.94 11.48 -13.42
C ALA A 122 -0.48 12.02 -13.73
N THR A 123 -1.54 11.22 -13.53
CA THR A 123 -2.94 11.67 -13.65
C THR A 123 -3.63 11.89 -12.31
N ASP A 124 -2.98 11.55 -11.22
CA ASP A 124 -3.50 11.66 -9.85
C ASP A 124 -2.36 12.13 -8.92
N TYR A 125 -2.01 13.39 -9.04
CA TYR A 125 -0.85 14.01 -8.39
C TYR A 125 -1.22 14.92 -7.21
N GLN A 126 -2.49 14.89 -6.78
CA GLN A 126 -2.97 15.72 -5.67
C GLN A 126 -2.08 15.64 -4.41
N PRO A 127 -1.51 14.48 -4.03
CA PRO A 127 -0.61 14.40 -2.87
C PRO A 127 0.66 15.27 -2.94
N MET A 128 1.04 15.77 -4.13
CA MET A 128 2.12 16.77 -4.28
C MET A 128 1.67 18.19 -3.89
N LEU A 129 0.35 18.43 -3.85
CA LEU A 129 -0.21 19.78 -3.72
C LEU A 129 -0.94 20.00 -2.38
N ASP A 130 -1.34 18.93 -1.71
CA ASP A 130 -2.16 18.98 -0.49
C ASP A 130 -1.35 18.81 0.82
N GLY A 131 -0.01 18.74 0.70
CA GLY A 131 0.89 18.55 1.83
C GLY A 131 1.05 17.10 2.29
N SER A 132 0.40 16.13 1.63
CA SER A 132 0.50 14.72 2.01
C SER A 132 1.93 14.17 1.85
N LEU A 133 2.59 14.46 0.72
CA LEU A 133 3.97 14.03 0.50
C LEU A 133 4.96 14.79 1.38
N ASP A 134 4.73 16.09 1.64
CA ASP A 134 5.56 16.89 2.54
C ASP A 134 5.52 16.33 3.97
N TYR A 135 4.31 16.00 4.45
CA TYR A 135 4.12 15.38 5.75
C TYR A 135 4.86 14.03 5.83
N MET A 136 4.73 13.19 4.80
CA MET A 136 5.41 11.89 4.78
C MET A 136 6.93 12.03 4.76
N GLN A 137 7.48 13.00 4.00
CA GLN A 137 8.92 13.29 4.02
C GLN A 137 9.39 13.76 5.39
N LEU A 138 8.67 14.72 6.00
CA LEU A 138 9.00 15.28 7.32
C LEU A 138 9.10 14.18 8.39
N HIS A 139 8.22 13.19 8.32
CA HIS A 139 8.14 12.12 9.32
C HIS A 139 8.80 10.80 8.88
N GLN A 140 9.56 10.80 7.78
CA GLN A 140 10.24 9.62 7.23
C GLN A 140 9.29 8.44 6.95
N ILE A 141 8.04 8.75 6.61
CA ILE A 141 7.03 7.78 6.18
C ILE A 141 7.17 7.57 4.67
N ARG A 142 7.42 6.34 4.25
CA ARG A 142 7.63 6.03 2.82
C ARG A 142 6.28 5.88 2.11
N PRO A 143 6.01 6.68 1.04
CA PRO A 143 4.81 6.50 0.25
C PRO A 143 4.89 5.26 -0.62
N LEU A 144 3.81 4.47 -0.66
CA LEU A 144 3.61 3.38 -1.59
C LEU A 144 2.52 3.80 -2.59
N SER A 145 2.87 3.98 -3.87
CA SER A 145 1.92 4.45 -4.88
C SER A 145 1.09 3.30 -5.44
N TRP A 146 -0.21 3.25 -5.14
CA TRP A 146 -1.12 2.37 -5.89
C TRP A 146 -1.66 3.08 -7.14
N ASN A 147 -2.01 2.30 -8.17
CA ASN A 147 -2.39 2.77 -9.50
C ASN A 147 -1.33 3.70 -10.13
N PRO A 148 -0.04 3.31 -10.16
CA PRO A 148 1.05 4.19 -10.55
C PRO A 148 1.01 4.65 -12.02
N LEU A 149 0.36 3.90 -12.90
CA LEU A 149 0.14 4.30 -14.29
C LEU A 149 -1.08 5.21 -14.47
N GLY A 150 -1.87 5.38 -13.41
CA GLY A 150 -3.05 6.24 -13.42
C GLY A 150 -4.09 5.82 -14.44
N SER A 151 -4.70 6.82 -15.08
CA SER A 151 -5.70 6.63 -16.13
C SER A 151 -5.14 6.74 -17.55
N VAL A 152 -3.82 6.90 -17.71
CA VAL A 152 -3.15 7.21 -19.00
C VAL A 152 -3.57 6.28 -20.13
N PHE A 153 -3.66 4.98 -19.86
CA PHE A 153 -3.98 3.95 -20.86
C PHE A 153 -5.45 3.51 -20.86
N ARG A 154 -6.28 4.05 -19.95
CA ARG A 154 -7.66 3.58 -19.72
C ARG A 154 -8.73 4.62 -20.00
N GLN A 155 -8.38 5.91 -19.98
CA GLN A 155 -9.33 6.99 -20.17
C GLN A 155 -8.90 7.89 -21.32
N GLU A 156 -9.90 8.44 -22.02
CA GLU A 156 -9.72 9.44 -23.06
C GLU A 156 -10.30 10.79 -22.61
N ASN A 157 -9.41 11.71 -22.28
CA ASN A 157 -9.72 13.09 -21.92
C ASN A 157 -8.53 13.99 -22.24
N MET A 158 -8.69 15.31 -22.06
CA MET A 158 -7.65 16.30 -22.38
C MET A 158 -6.36 16.09 -21.58
N GLN A 159 -6.45 15.63 -20.32
CA GLN A 159 -5.27 15.35 -19.49
C GLN A 159 -4.48 14.17 -20.06
N THR A 160 -5.15 13.06 -20.31
CA THR A 160 -4.50 11.84 -20.83
C THR A 160 -4.02 12.04 -22.27
N TYR A 161 -4.72 12.83 -23.09
CA TYR A 161 -4.28 13.20 -24.44
C TYR A 161 -2.95 13.97 -24.40
N ARG A 162 -2.85 15.04 -23.59
CA ARG A 162 -1.62 15.83 -23.44
C ARG A 162 -0.45 14.97 -22.95
N LEU A 163 -0.73 14.11 -21.96
CA LEU A 163 0.28 13.24 -21.38
C LEU A 163 0.77 12.19 -22.38
N ARG A 164 -0.13 11.55 -23.13
CA ARG A 164 0.26 10.59 -24.20
C ARG A 164 1.10 11.24 -25.29
N LYS A 165 0.78 12.49 -25.68
CA LYS A 165 1.58 13.25 -26.64
C LYS A 165 3.00 13.48 -26.13
N LEU A 166 3.17 13.88 -24.89
CA LEU A 166 4.47 14.03 -24.24
C LEU A 166 5.21 12.68 -24.15
N LEU A 167 4.51 11.62 -23.70
CA LEU A 167 5.08 10.28 -23.60
C LEU A 167 5.57 9.77 -24.95
N ALA A 168 4.85 9.99 -26.04
CA ALA A 168 5.30 9.59 -27.38
C ALA A 168 6.67 10.20 -27.75
N THR A 169 6.89 11.48 -27.41
CA THR A 169 8.19 12.14 -27.60
C THR A 169 9.29 11.52 -26.73
N LEU A 170 8.97 11.21 -25.45
CA LEU A 170 9.93 10.62 -24.54
C LEU A 170 10.26 9.15 -24.90
N VAL A 171 9.26 8.38 -25.31
CA VAL A 171 9.44 7.00 -25.82
C VAL A 171 10.40 6.99 -27.00
N SER A 172 10.19 7.89 -27.99
CA SER A 172 11.09 8.02 -29.13
C SER A 172 12.50 8.47 -28.74
N LYS A 173 12.62 9.33 -27.72
CA LYS A 173 13.92 9.83 -27.26
C LYS A 173 14.74 8.80 -26.49
N TYR A 174 14.07 8.01 -25.64
CA TYR A 174 14.77 7.09 -24.72
C TYR A 174 14.68 5.62 -25.14
N GLU A 175 13.91 5.32 -26.17
CA GLU A 175 13.69 3.96 -26.71
C GLU A 175 13.17 2.96 -25.66
N ILE A 176 12.30 3.44 -24.75
CA ILE A 176 11.70 2.65 -23.66
C ILE A 176 10.17 2.83 -23.63
N GLY A 177 9.46 1.91 -22.99
CA GLY A 177 8.00 1.95 -22.88
C GLY A 177 7.47 3.16 -22.12
N ALA A 178 6.26 3.60 -22.47
CA ALA A 178 5.59 4.73 -21.81
C ALA A 178 5.28 4.44 -20.33
N ASP A 179 4.99 3.19 -20.00
CA ASP A 179 4.81 2.71 -18.62
C ASP A 179 6.09 2.83 -17.80
N THR A 180 7.23 2.47 -18.39
CA THR A 180 8.56 2.62 -17.78
C THR A 180 8.87 4.09 -17.47
N ILE A 181 8.54 5.00 -18.38
CA ILE A 181 8.71 6.44 -18.19
C ILE A 181 7.85 6.95 -17.03
N LEU A 182 6.58 6.51 -16.95
CA LEU A 182 5.67 6.89 -15.87
C LEU A 182 6.16 6.37 -14.50
N LEU A 183 6.66 5.16 -14.43
CA LEU A 183 7.23 4.60 -13.20
C LEU A 183 8.52 5.32 -12.80
N ALA A 184 9.38 5.64 -13.77
CA ALA A 184 10.61 6.40 -13.53
C ALA A 184 10.31 7.83 -13.00
N TRP A 185 9.24 8.46 -13.49
CA TRP A 185 8.79 9.76 -12.97
C TRP A 185 8.41 9.69 -11.48
N ILE A 186 7.67 8.65 -11.06
CA ILE A 186 7.32 8.42 -9.64
C ILE A 186 8.58 8.24 -8.80
N LEU A 187 9.52 7.41 -9.26
CA LEU A 187 10.76 7.09 -8.53
C LEU A 187 11.69 8.31 -8.38
N LYS A 188 11.54 9.33 -9.22
CA LYS A 188 12.32 10.57 -9.14
C LYS A 188 11.87 11.50 -8.02
N HIS A 189 10.70 11.27 -7.43
CA HIS A 189 10.18 12.17 -6.39
C HIS A 189 11.03 12.09 -5.10
N PRO A 190 11.39 13.23 -4.47
CA PRO A 190 12.24 13.26 -3.27
C PRO A 190 11.64 12.55 -2.05
N ALA A 191 10.34 12.30 -2.01
CA ALA A 191 9.69 11.48 -0.98
C ALA A 191 10.00 9.97 -1.11
N HIS A 192 10.85 9.56 -2.06
CA HIS A 192 11.22 8.16 -2.29
C HIS A 192 10.03 7.22 -2.48
N ILE A 193 9.07 7.64 -3.31
CA ILE A 193 7.83 6.90 -3.57
C ILE A 193 8.14 5.55 -4.22
N VAL A 194 7.54 4.49 -3.70
CA VAL A 194 7.64 3.14 -4.27
C VAL A 194 6.38 2.82 -5.06
N PRO A 195 6.44 2.68 -6.40
CA PRO A 195 5.28 2.32 -7.19
C PRO A 195 4.91 0.84 -6.98
N ILE A 196 3.62 0.57 -6.78
CA ILE A 196 3.07 -0.79 -6.72
C ILE A 196 2.52 -1.12 -8.10
N ALA A 197 3.32 -1.81 -8.89
CA ALA A 197 2.93 -2.28 -10.22
C ALA A 197 2.33 -3.68 -10.16
N GLY A 198 1.38 -3.96 -11.05
CA GLY A 198 0.80 -5.27 -11.24
C GLY A 198 0.81 -5.64 -12.73
N THR A 199 1.15 -6.88 -13.03
CA THR A 199 1.08 -7.43 -14.38
C THR A 199 0.47 -8.83 -14.37
N VAL A 200 -0.18 -9.19 -15.45
CA VAL A 200 -0.63 -10.56 -15.75
C VAL A 200 0.21 -11.20 -16.88
N ASN A 201 1.15 -10.45 -17.44
CA ASN A 201 2.09 -10.96 -18.41
C ASN A 201 3.17 -11.79 -17.73
N VAL A 202 3.44 -12.96 -18.27
CA VAL A 202 4.41 -13.95 -17.75
C VAL A 202 5.75 -13.85 -18.49
N ALA A 203 5.83 -12.99 -19.51
CA ALA A 203 7.03 -12.79 -20.32
C ALA A 203 8.04 -11.88 -19.62
#